data_773aa2dfc6b3fc703a4b0af3a05edddb
#
_entry.id   773aa2dfc6b3fc703a4b0af3a05edddb
#
_cell.length_a   1.000
_cell.length_b   1.000
_cell.length_c   1.000
_cell.angle_alpha   90.00
_cell.angle_beta   90.00
_cell.angle_gamma   90.00
#
_symmetry.space_group_name_H-M   'P 1'
#
loop_
_entity.id
_entity.type
_entity.pdbx_description
1 polymer ?
#
loop_
_entity_poly.entity_id
_entity_poly.type
_entity_poly.pdbx_seq_one_letter_code
_entity_poly.pdbx_strand_id
1 'polypeptide(L)'
;VSANISDACKKTQVPYLRILRDCQASADVLSGTGKPSEMFVDTTEQAIDFLNHQEGPVFLTTGSKTLPDFMQMTNASERLFVRILPNAEMLSACATLGLPSSHIFCMQGPFDINMNTATIQHICKRWEKDHPDSTLTETPLYMVTKQSGRTGGFDEKLEAAAQAQIPVLIIGSPVREKGLSLSESYHWLSNWIGTDDNKASTDQIVSLIGTGMSSDQLTLEADRALKNCDIIIGAKRMLEM
;
A
#
# COMPACT_ATOMS: atom_id res chain seq x y z
N VAL A 1 -7.22 9.81 -7.53
CA VAL A 1 -6.49 10.17 -8.79
C VAL A 1 -7.07 9.38 -9.96
N SER A 2 -7.15 8.06 -9.88
CA SER A 2 -7.62 7.20 -11.00
C SER A 2 -9.05 7.50 -11.46
N ALA A 3 -9.98 7.76 -10.54
CA ALA A 3 -11.36 8.12 -10.88
C ALA A 3 -11.40 9.42 -11.71
N ASN A 4 -10.64 10.43 -11.30
CA ASN A 4 -10.57 11.72 -12.00
C ASN A 4 -10.02 11.57 -13.44
N ILE A 5 -9.03 10.69 -13.63
CA ILE A 5 -8.47 10.41 -14.97
C ILE A 5 -9.52 9.70 -15.83
N SER A 6 -10.18 8.67 -15.31
CA SER A 6 -11.24 7.96 -16.03
C SER A 6 -12.38 8.90 -16.46
N ASP A 7 -12.81 9.79 -15.57
CA ASP A 7 -13.87 10.76 -15.86
C ASP A 7 -13.42 11.82 -16.88
N ALA A 8 -12.18 12.26 -16.82
CA ALA A 8 -11.61 13.15 -17.83
C ALA A 8 -11.57 12.49 -19.22
N CYS A 9 -11.10 11.24 -19.27
CA CYS A 9 -11.05 10.48 -20.52
C CYS A 9 -12.44 10.24 -21.12
N LYS A 10 -13.46 9.95 -20.27
CA LYS A 10 -14.85 9.84 -20.72
C LYS A 10 -15.37 11.15 -21.31
N LYS A 11 -15.08 12.29 -20.66
CA LYS A 11 -15.53 13.61 -21.12
C LYS A 11 -14.88 14.03 -22.45
N THR A 12 -13.62 13.64 -22.66
CA THR A 12 -12.85 13.99 -23.87
C THR A 12 -12.91 12.91 -24.94
N GLN A 13 -13.64 11.82 -24.71
CA GLN A 13 -13.75 10.66 -25.61
C GLN A 13 -12.39 10.01 -25.93
N VAL A 14 -11.42 10.14 -25.04
CA VAL A 14 -10.12 9.48 -25.15
C VAL A 14 -10.23 8.06 -24.58
N PRO A 15 -9.73 7.03 -25.30
CA PRO A 15 -9.69 5.67 -24.79
C PRO A 15 -8.90 5.61 -23.46
N TYR A 16 -9.46 4.94 -22.46
CA TYR A 16 -8.84 4.76 -21.17
C TYR A 16 -8.62 3.28 -20.89
N LEU A 17 -7.38 2.91 -20.72
CA LEU A 17 -6.97 1.57 -20.34
C LEU A 17 -6.34 1.60 -18.95
N ARG A 18 -6.83 0.75 -18.05
CA ARG A 18 -6.22 0.53 -16.74
C ARG A 18 -5.58 -0.84 -16.69
N ILE A 19 -4.31 -0.85 -16.40
CA ILE A 19 -3.57 -2.08 -16.12
C ILE A 19 -3.63 -2.34 -14.62
N LEU A 20 -4.19 -3.48 -14.25
CA LEU A 20 -4.19 -3.95 -12.87
C LEU A 20 -2.80 -4.49 -12.55
N ARG A 21 -2.27 -4.10 -11.40
CA ARG A 21 -1.09 -4.76 -10.86
C ARG A 21 -1.50 -6.16 -10.44
N ASP A 22 -0.69 -7.16 -10.77
CA ASP A 22 -0.85 -8.50 -10.22
C ASP A 22 -0.66 -8.42 -8.70
N CYS A 23 -1.73 -8.16 -8.00
CA CYS A 23 -1.84 -8.47 -6.59
C CYS A 23 -2.15 -9.97 -6.53
N GLN A 24 -1.13 -10.82 -6.69
CA GLN A 24 -1.23 -12.19 -6.23
C GLN A 24 -1.26 -12.16 -4.70
N ALA A 25 -2.39 -11.77 -4.15
CA ALA A 25 -2.79 -12.29 -2.87
C ALA A 25 -3.15 -13.76 -3.18
N SER A 26 -2.24 -14.64 -2.83
CA SER A 26 -2.48 -16.06 -2.85
C SER A 26 -3.76 -16.32 -2.06
N ALA A 27 -4.84 -16.61 -2.77
CA ALA A 27 -6.08 -17.11 -2.21
C ALA A 27 -5.89 -18.50 -1.53
N ASP A 28 -4.66 -18.99 -1.49
CA ASP A 28 -4.27 -20.32 -1.04
C ASP A 28 -3.87 -20.39 0.44
N VAL A 29 -4.02 -19.32 1.24
CA VAL A 29 -3.62 -19.32 2.66
C VAL A 29 -4.80 -19.60 3.61
N LEU A 30 -5.91 -20.14 3.13
CA LEU A 30 -7.03 -20.55 3.98
C LEU A 30 -6.92 -21.98 4.53
N SER A 31 -5.77 -22.63 4.45
CA SER A 31 -5.62 -23.98 5.03
C SER A 31 -4.40 -24.11 5.94
N GLY A 32 -4.64 -23.95 7.24
CA GLY A 32 -4.10 -24.81 8.30
C GLY A 32 -2.61 -25.07 8.36
N THR A 33 -1.74 -24.06 8.42
CA THR A 33 -0.37 -24.26 8.88
C THR A 33 0.02 -23.10 9.80
N GLY A 34 -0.25 -23.20 11.11
CA GLY A 34 0.47 -22.49 12.20
C GLY A 34 0.88 -21.00 12.03
N LYS A 35 0.49 -20.34 10.95
CA LYS A 35 0.72 -18.90 10.75
C LYS A 35 -0.35 -18.10 11.48
N PRO A 36 -0.01 -16.97 12.07
CA PRO A 36 -0.98 -16.06 12.67
C PRO A 36 -2.07 -15.73 11.64
N SER A 37 -3.32 -15.66 12.11
CA SER A 37 -4.48 -15.51 11.23
C SER A 37 -4.44 -14.21 10.45
N GLU A 38 -4.34 -14.30 9.14
CA GLU A 38 -4.58 -13.19 8.22
C GLU A 38 -6.08 -13.07 7.98
N MET A 39 -6.63 -11.89 8.25
CA MET A 39 -8.05 -11.60 8.07
C MET A 39 -8.20 -10.50 7.03
N PHE A 40 -9.14 -10.69 6.11
CA PHE A 40 -9.40 -9.73 5.04
C PHE A 40 -10.75 -9.04 5.27
N VAL A 41 -10.75 -7.73 5.10
CA VAL A 41 -11.95 -6.90 5.09
C VAL A 41 -11.91 -5.97 3.88
N ASP A 42 -13.06 -5.62 3.35
CA ASP A 42 -13.14 -4.81 2.14
C ASP A 42 -12.98 -3.30 2.42
N THR A 43 -13.37 -2.85 3.61
CA THR A 43 -13.42 -1.43 3.94
C THR A 43 -12.81 -1.10 5.30
N THR A 44 -12.51 0.18 5.52
CA THR A 44 -12.03 0.68 6.81
C THR A 44 -13.08 0.53 7.91
N GLU A 45 -14.35 0.72 7.57
CA GLU A 45 -15.48 0.59 8.50
C GLU A 45 -15.61 -0.84 9.01
N GLN A 46 -15.47 -1.85 8.13
CA GLN A 46 -15.45 -3.25 8.53
C GLN A 46 -14.26 -3.59 9.43
N ALA A 47 -13.10 -2.97 9.17
CA ALA A 47 -11.94 -3.13 10.03
C ALA A 47 -12.20 -2.56 11.43
N ILE A 48 -12.80 -1.40 11.52
CA ILE A 48 -13.16 -0.75 12.79
C ILE A 48 -14.19 -1.58 13.54
N ASP A 49 -15.22 -2.05 12.86
CA ASP A 49 -16.26 -2.90 13.46
C ASP A 49 -15.66 -4.17 14.04
N PHE A 50 -14.80 -4.86 13.30
CA PHE A 50 -14.08 -6.02 13.79
C PHE A 50 -13.24 -5.69 15.05
N LEU A 51 -12.47 -4.60 15.02
CA LEU A 51 -11.57 -4.21 16.10
C LEU A 51 -12.32 -3.72 17.36
N ASN A 52 -13.55 -3.25 17.22
CA ASN A 52 -14.40 -2.88 18.35
C ASN A 52 -14.85 -4.10 19.18
N HIS A 53 -14.81 -5.30 18.57
CA HIS A 53 -15.08 -6.57 19.29
C HIS A 53 -13.80 -7.21 19.85
N GLN A 54 -12.65 -6.54 19.73
CA GLN A 54 -11.37 -6.96 20.28
C GLN A 54 -10.91 -5.97 21.33
N GLU A 55 -10.08 -6.43 22.28
CA GLU A 55 -9.62 -5.57 23.39
C GLU A 55 -8.14 -5.16 23.29
N GLY A 56 -7.34 -5.88 22.54
CA GLY A 56 -5.90 -5.67 22.45
C GLY A 56 -5.47 -4.37 21.74
N PRO A 57 -4.18 -4.06 21.75
CA PRO A 57 -3.61 -2.93 21.03
C PRO A 57 -3.72 -3.11 19.52
N VAL A 58 -3.68 -2.00 18.78
CA VAL A 58 -3.81 -1.98 17.32
C VAL A 58 -2.66 -1.20 16.72
N PHE A 59 -1.87 -1.84 15.86
CA PHE A 59 -0.80 -1.20 15.12
C PHE A 59 -1.26 -0.82 13.71
N LEU A 60 -1.51 0.46 13.47
CA LEU A 60 -2.00 1.00 12.22
C LEU A 60 -0.84 1.34 11.26
N THR A 61 -0.73 0.60 10.16
CA THR A 61 0.29 0.82 9.12
C THR A 61 -0.31 1.29 7.78
N THR A 62 -1.57 1.72 7.78
CA THR A 62 -2.31 2.14 6.60
C THR A 62 -2.03 3.58 6.15
N GLY A 63 -1.20 4.30 6.92
CA GLY A 63 -0.89 5.71 6.72
C GLY A 63 -1.90 6.67 7.37
N SER A 64 -1.58 7.96 7.34
CA SER A 64 -2.32 8.99 8.08
C SER A 64 -3.74 9.28 7.58
N LYS A 65 -4.05 8.96 6.33
CA LYS A 65 -5.35 9.29 5.73
C LYS A 65 -6.54 8.58 6.36
N THR A 66 -6.33 7.39 6.91
CA THR A 66 -7.38 6.60 7.58
C THR A 66 -7.38 6.77 9.09
N LEU A 67 -6.43 7.51 9.63
CA LEU A 67 -6.35 7.72 11.08
C LEU A 67 -7.62 8.35 11.67
N PRO A 68 -8.23 9.39 11.06
CA PRO A 68 -9.48 9.96 11.58
C PRO A 68 -10.62 8.95 11.69
N ASP A 69 -10.69 8.00 10.76
CA ASP A 69 -11.72 6.94 10.79
C ASP A 69 -11.44 5.99 11.94
N PHE A 70 -10.19 5.53 12.11
CA PHE A 70 -9.80 4.63 13.21
C PHE A 70 -9.90 5.28 14.59
N MET A 71 -9.84 6.59 14.69
CA MET A 71 -10.09 7.29 15.96
C MET A 71 -11.54 7.20 16.44
N GLN A 72 -12.46 6.70 15.60
CA GLN A 72 -13.85 6.39 15.98
C GLN A 72 -13.98 5.03 16.69
N MET A 73 -12.92 4.24 16.74
CA MET A 73 -12.89 2.98 17.50
C MET A 73 -13.11 3.22 18.99
N THR A 74 -13.68 2.23 19.66
CA THR A 74 -13.76 2.18 21.11
C THR A 74 -12.35 2.20 21.73
N ASN A 75 -12.12 3.13 22.64
CA ASN A 75 -10.84 3.34 23.33
C ASN A 75 -9.66 3.58 22.34
N ALA A 76 -9.92 4.25 21.22
CA ALA A 76 -8.93 4.45 20.17
C ALA A 76 -7.64 5.11 20.67
N SER A 77 -7.73 6.15 21.49
CA SER A 77 -6.55 6.87 22.03
C SER A 77 -5.65 6.01 22.90
N GLU A 78 -6.20 4.97 23.54
CA GLU A 78 -5.46 4.03 24.37
C GLU A 78 -4.86 2.87 23.56
N ARG A 79 -5.63 2.38 22.59
CA ARG A 79 -5.32 1.14 21.86
C ARG A 79 -4.53 1.36 20.58
N LEU A 80 -4.68 2.54 19.91
CA LEU A 80 -4.06 2.78 18.62
C LEU A 80 -2.60 3.19 18.74
N PHE A 81 -1.74 2.46 18.04
CA PHE A 81 -0.35 2.79 17.77
C PHE A 81 -0.21 3.02 16.26
N VAL A 82 0.34 4.15 15.85
CA VAL A 82 0.32 4.53 14.43
C VAL A 82 1.72 4.78 13.89
N ARG A 83 1.96 4.37 12.67
CA ARG A 83 3.16 4.73 11.93
C ARG A 83 2.82 5.75 10.86
N ILE A 84 3.46 6.90 10.95
CA ILE A 84 3.29 8.03 10.05
C ILE A 84 4.63 8.52 9.49
N LEU A 85 4.60 9.24 8.39
CA LEU A 85 5.76 9.93 7.88
C LEU A 85 6.19 11.06 8.83
N PRO A 86 7.49 11.36 8.96
CA PRO A 86 8.02 12.43 9.80
C PRO A 86 7.70 13.82 9.19
N ASN A 87 6.46 14.25 9.35
CA ASN A 87 5.93 15.51 8.87
C ASN A 87 5.23 16.24 10.01
N ALA A 88 5.51 17.52 10.18
CA ALA A 88 4.93 18.34 11.27
C ALA A 88 3.40 18.44 11.19
N GLU A 89 2.84 18.51 9.99
CA GLU A 89 1.38 18.53 9.79
C GLU A 89 0.73 17.24 10.28
N MET A 90 1.35 16.07 9.99
CA MET A 90 0.85 14.77 10.42
C MET A 90 0.93 14.62 11.93
N LEU A 91 2.00 15.08 12.55
CA LEU A 91 2.13 15.10 14.02
C LEU A 91 1.08 15.98 14.67
N SER A 92 0.88 17.18 14.13
CA SER A 92 -0.16 18.10 14.60
C SER A 92 -1.56 17.50 14.46
N ALA A 93 -1.84 16.83 13.32
CA ALA A 93 -3.11 16.15 13.11
C ALA A 93 -3.33 15.02 14.14
N CYS A 94 -2.32 14.21 14.43
CA CYS A 94 -2.40 13.16 15.45
C CYS A 94 -2.70 13.76 16.84
N ALA A 95 -2.02 14.86 17.20
CA ALA A 95 -2.26 15.54 18.47
C ALA A 95 -3.68 16.12 18.56
N THR A 96 -4.18 16.71 17.47
CA THR A 96 -5.56 17.26 17.39
C THR A 96 -6.61 16.15 17.54
N LEU A 97 -6.31 14.95 17.04
CA LEU A 97 -7.17 13.77 17.19
C LEU A 97 -7.10 13.14 18.60
N GLY A 98 -6.23 13.63 19.48
CA GLY A 98 -6.09 13.14 20.85
C GLY A 98 -5.23 11.88 20.98
N LEU A 99 -4.42 11.55 19.96
CA LEU A 99 -3.53 10.40 20.04
C LEU A 99 -2.28 10.74 20.89
N PRO A 100 -1.92 9.93 21.91
CA PRO A 100 -0.73 10.15 22.71
C PRO A 100 0.55 10.14 21.86
N SER A 101 1.47 11.06 22.09
CA SER A 101 2.75 11.14 21.36
C SER A 101 3.56 9.85 21.44
N SER A 102 3.43 9.12 22.53
CA SER A 102 4.07 7.83 22.76
C SER A 102 3.51 6.68 21.91
N HIS A 103 2.38 6.89 21.26
CA HIS A 103 1.75 5.94 20.34
C HIS A 103 2.06 6.24 18.86
N ILE A 104 2.89 7.25 18.62
CA ILE A 104 3.19 7.72 17.26
C ILE A 104 4.62 7.33 16.88
N PHE A 105 4.77 6.52 15.84
CA PHE A 105 6.06 6.17 15.25
C PHE A 105 6.26 6.99 13.97
N CYS A 106 7.10 8.05 14.09
CA CYS A 106 7.46 8.91 12.95
C CYS A 106 8.66 8.30 12.23
N MET A 107 8.42 7.62 11.12
CA MET A 107 9.46 6.90 10.40
C MET A 107 9.23 6.99 8.89
N GLN A 108 10.35 7.08 8.15
CA GLN A 108 10.35 7.03 6.69
C GLN A 108 10.83 5.66 6.21
N GLY A 109 10.09 5.06 5.28
CA GLY A 109 10.46 3.80 4.65
C GLY A 109 11.69 3.91 3.71
N PRO A 110 12.16 2.79 3.16
CA PRO A 110 11.54 1.47 3.22
C PRO A 110 11.67 0.80 4.61
N PHE A 111 10.71 -0.07 4.94
CA PHE A 111 10.69 -0.81 6.21
C PHE A 111 10.96 -2.28 5.92
N ASP A 112 12.06 -2.80 6.39
CA ASP A 112 12.40 -4.22 6.34
C ASP A 112 11.64 -5.01 7.42
N ILE A 113 11.81 -6.33 7.39
CA ILE A 113 11.20 -7.25 8.35
C ILE A 113 11.65 -6.93 9.78
N ASN A 114 12.95 -6.66 10.00
CA ASN A 114 13.51 -6.42 11.33
C ASN A 114 12.94 -5.14 11.96
N MET A 115 12.82 -4.07 11.17
CA MET A 115 12.24 -2.81 11.63
C MET A 115 10.75 -2.95 11.97
N ASN A 116 9.99 -3.69 11.17
CA ASN A 116 8.60 -4.00 11.47
C ASN A 116 8.50 -4.84 12.75
N THR A 117 9.29 -5.89 12.87
CA THR A 117 9.32 -6.77 14.05
C THR A 117 9.72 -6.01 15.33
N ALA A 118 10.74 -5.16 15.26
CA ALA A 118 11.16 -4.33 16.39
C ALA A 118 10.05 -3.36 16.83
N THR A 119 9.32 -2.77 15.89
CA THR A 119 8.18 -1.88 16.20
C THR A 119 7.06 -2.65 16.89
N ILE A 120 6.71 -3.83 16.38
CA ILE A 120 5.71 -4.73 16.99
C ILE A 120 6.10 -5.07 18.41
N GLN A 121 7.33 -5.53 18.64
CA GLN A 121 7.84 -5.89 19.97
C GLN A 121 7.83 -4.69 20.94
N HIS A 122 8.14 -3.49 20.45
CA HIS A 122 8.07 -2.29 21.27
C HIS A 122 6.64 -1.99 21.72
N ILE A 123 5.67 -2.10 20.81
CA ILE A 123 4.25 -1.91 21.14
C ILE A 123 3.80 -2.94 22.17
N CYS A 124 4.12 -4.22 21.96
CA CYS A 124 3.78 -5.29 22.89
C CYS A 124 4.31 -5.01 24.31
N LYS A 125 5.60 -4.71 24.44
CA LYS A 125 6.24 -4.40 25.75
C LYS A 125 5.62 -3.17 26.41
N ARG A 126 5.25 -2.18 25.62
CA ARG A 126 4.61 -0.99 26.15
C ARG A 126 3.21 -1.30 26.66
N TRP A 127 2.42 -2.02 25.86
CA TRP A 127 1.06 -2.42 26.24
C TRP A 127 1.05 -3.22 27.54
N GLU A 128 1.91 -4.24 27.67
CA GLU A 128 2.04 -5.04 28.89
C GLU A 128 2.43 -4.21 30.11
N LYS A 129 3.28 -3.18 29.93
CA LYS A 129 3.66 -2.27 31.00
C LYS A 129 2.50 -1.40 31.48
N ASP A 130 1.70 -0.90 30.53
CA ASP A 130 0.59 0.02 30.81
C ASP A 130 -0.68 -0.75 31.24
N HIS A 131 -0.75 -2.08 30.95
CA HIS A 131 -1.86 -2.99 31.28
C HIS A 131 -1.34 -4.28 31.94
N PRO A 132 -0.87 -4.22 33.21
CA PRO A 132 -0.22 -5.35 33.86
C PRO A 132 -1.14 -6.55 34.14
N ASP A 133 -2.46 -6.31 34.12
CA ASP A 133 -3.48 -7.36 34.34
C ASP A 133 -3.94 -8.01 33.02
N SER A 134 -3.44 -7.55 31.88
CA SER A 134 -3.79 -8.05 30.53
C SER A 134 -2.59 -8.78 29.93
N THR A 135 -2.84 -9.96 29.36
CA THR A 135 -1.82 -10.71 28.63
C THR A 135 -2.07 -10.62 27.13
N LEU A 136 -1.00 -10.49 26.35
CA LEU A 136 -1.12 -10.47 24.85
C LEU A 136 -1.59 -11.82 24.29
N THR A 137 -1.65 -12.86 25.10
CA THR A 137 -2.27 -14.14 24.73
C THR A 137 -3.79 -14.02 24.69
N GLU A 138 -4.38 -13.24 25.59
CA GLU A 138 -5.83 -13.01 25.68
C GLU A 138 -6.26 -11.81 24.83
N THR A 139 -5.43 -10.77 24.78
CA THR A 139 -5.68 -9.52 24.06
C THR A 139 -4.54 -9.24 23.06
N PRO A 140 -4.49 -9.97 21.94
CA PRO A 140 -3.37 -9.88 21.00
C PRO A 140 -3.29 -8.50 20.32
N LEU A 141 -2.06 -8.10 20.00
CA LEU A 141 -1.83 -6.96 19.12
C LEU A 141 -2.31 -7.28 17.69
N TYR A 142 -3.20 -6.47 17.14
CA TYR A 142 -3.62 -6.54 15.75
C TYR A 142 -2.83 -5.57 14.89
N MET A 143 -2.14 -6.07 13.87
CA MET A 143 -1.55 -5.19 12.86
C MET A 143 -2.56 -4.94 11.74
N VAL A 144 -2.86 -3.67 11.45
CA VAL A 144 -3.74 -3.28 10.35
C VAL A 144 -2.91 -2.75 9.20
N THR A 145 -3.09 -3.34 8.03
CA THR A 145 -2.41 -2.91 6.81
C THR A 145 -3.37 -2.83 5.63
N LYS A 146 -2.98 -2.12 4.57
CA LYS A 146 -3.69 -2.14 3.29
C LYS A 146 -3.01 -3.13 2.36
N GLN A 147 -3.80 -3.82 1.55
CA GLN A 147 -3.30 -4.58 0.43
C GLN A 147 -2.62 -3.60 -0.55
N SER A 148 -1.33 -3.45 -0.41
CA SER A 148 -0.50 -2.62 -1.27
C SER A 148 0.44 -3.54 -2.04
N GLY A 149 0.70 -3.26 -3.33
CA GLY A 149 1.66 -4.04 -4.09
C GLY A 149 3.07 -4.00 -3.48
N ARG A 150 4.02 -4.74 -4.05
CA ARG A 150 5.41 -4.90 -3.58
C ARG A 150 6.09 -3.59 -3.16
N THR A 151 5.78 -2.48 -3.81
CA THR A 151 6.31 -1.14 -3.46
C THR A 151 5.85 -0.60 -2.11
N GLY A 152 4.85 -1.21 -1.47
CA GLY A 152 4.29 -0.77 -0.19
C GLY A 152 4.84 -1.53 1.02
N GLY A 153 5.82 -2.43 0.84
CA GLY A 153 6.36 -3.26 1.93
C GLY A 153 5.30 -4.17 2.55
N PHE A 154 4.40 -4.73 1.72
CA PHE A 154 3.30 -5.56 2.20
C PHE A 154 3.83 -6.91 2.69
N ASP A 155 4.69 -7.55 1.90
CA ASP A 155 5.26 -8.86 2.21
C ASP A 155 6.12 -8.80 3.49
N GLU A 156 6.92 -7.74 3.65
CA GLU A 156 7.76 -7.52 4.84
C GLU A 156 6.93 -7.31 6.12
N LYS A 157 5.73 -6.74 5.99
CA LYS A 157 4.81 -6.59 7.13
C LYS A 157 4.20 -7.91 7.54
N LEU A 158 3.75 -8.71 6.56
CA LEU A 158 3.17 -10.04 6.82
C LEU A 158 4.21 -10.97 7.46
N GLU A 159 5.43 -10.98 6.93
CA GLU A 159 6.51 -11.78 7.47
C GLU A 159 6.89 -11.36 8.90
N ALA A 160 6.97 -10.04 9.17
CA ALA A 160 7.23 -9.53 10.51
C ALA A 160 6.11 -9.89 11.50
N ALA A 161 4.86 -9.83 11.08
CA ALA A 161 3.73 -10.24 11.89
C ALA A 161 3.75 -11.76 12.18
N ALA A 162 4.11 -12.56 11.18
CA ALA A 162 4.28 -14.00 11.34
C ALA A 162 5.39 -14.35 12.34
N GLN A 163 6.55 -13.68 12.26
CA GLN A 163 7.64 -13.85 13.22
C GLN A 163 7.26 -13.43 14.63
N ALA A 164 6.45 -12.37 14.76
CA ALA A 164 5.95 -11.89 16.04
C ALA A 164 4.71 -12.65 16.53
N GLN A 165 4.17 -13.58 15.74
CA GLN A 165 2.96 -14.36 16.03
C GLN A 165 1.73 -13.50 16.36
N ILE A 166 1.57 -12.36 15.69
CA ILE A 166 0.42 -11.47 15.83
C ILE A 166 -0.54 -11.56 14.65
N PRO A 167 -1.86 -11.45 14.84
CA PRO A 167 -2.84 -11.42 13.78
C PRO A 167 -2.72 -10.15 12.92
N VAL A 168 -3.02 -10.29 11.63
CA VAL A 168 -3.01 -9.19 10.66
C VAL A 168 -4.40 -8.99 10.08
N LEU A 169 -4.90 -7.77 10.17
CA LEU A 169 -6.13 -7.34 9.51
C LEU A 169 -5.77 -6.57 8.24
N ILE A 170 -6.12 -7.15 7.11
CA ILE A 170 -5.79 -6.64 5.78
C ILE A 170 -7.01 -5.95 5.20
N ILE A 171 -6.92 -4.64 5.00
CA ILE A 171 -7.95 -3.90 4.29
C ILE A 171 -7.67 -4.04 2.80
N GLY A 172 -8.59 -4.68 2.08
CA GLY A 172 -8.54 -4.80 0.64
C GLY A 172 -8.59 -3.44 -0.05
N SER A 173 -8.31 -3.43 -1.34
CA SER A 173 -8.58 -2.23 -2.14
C SER A 173 -10.10 -2.11 -2.31
N PRO A 174 -10.75 -1.04 -1.83
CA PRO A 174 -12.21 -0.90 -1.93
C PRO A 174 -12.69 -0.76 -3.39
N VAL A 175 -11.77 -0.69 -4.31
CA VAL A 175 -12.07 -0.57 -5.72
C VAL A 175 -11.58 -1.84 -6.41
N ARG A 176 -12.48 -2.78 -6.63
CA ARG A 176 -12.35 -3.71 -7.75
C ARG A 176 -12.49 -2.90 -9.04
N GLU A 177 -11.50 -2.06 -9.31
CA GLU A 177 -11.49 -1.29 -10.53
C GLU A 177 -11.40 -2.30 -11.67
N LYS A 178 -12.35 -2.19 -12.59
CA LYS A 178 -12.30 -2.94 -13.84
C LYS A 178 -11.03 -2.51 -14.58
N GLY A 179 -10.17 -3.42 -14.83
CA GLY A 179 -8.93 -3.22 -15.56
C GLY A 179 -8.50 -4.53 -16.19
N LEU A 180 -7.50 -4.47 -17.01
CA LEU A 180 -6.91 -5.62 -17.68
C LEU A 180 -5.62 -6.03 -16.97
N SER A 181 -5.31 -7.31 -16.97
CA SER A 181 -3.98 -7.81 -16.61
C SER A 181 -2.94 -7.26 -17.61
N LEU A 182 -1.66 -7.40 -17.30
CA LEU A 182 -0.61 -6.95 -18.20
C LEU A 182 -0.71 -7.62 -19.58
N SER A 183 -0.97 -8.93 -19.63
CA SER A 183 -1.12 -9.70 -20.86
C SER A 183 -2.35 -9.28 -21.67
N GLU A 184 -3.50 -9.13 -21.01
CA GLU A 184 -4.72 -8.65 -21.67
C GLU A 184 -4.56 -7.21 -22.18
N SER A 185 -3.84 -6.37 -21.45
CA SER A 185 -3.52 -5.00 -21.86
C SER A 185 -2.66 -4.97 -23.10
N TYR A 186 -1.70 -5.89 -23.20
CA TYR A 186 -0.86 -6.04 -24.38
C TYR A 186 -1.68 -6.44 -25.61
N HIS A 187 -2.55 -7.44 -25.48
CA HIS A 187 -3.45 -7.84 -26.57
C HIS A 187 -4.41 -6.72 -26.97
N TRP A 188 -4.95 -5.98 -26.01
CA TRP A 188 -5.82 -4.85 -26.32
C TRP A 188 -5.07 -3.74 -27.10
N LEU A 189 -3.85 -3.41 -26.68
CA LEU A 189 -3.00 -2.42 -27.37
C LEU A 189 -2.61 -2.89 -28.78
N SER A 190 -2.21 -4.15 -28.95
CA SER A 190 -1.87 -4.73 -30.24
C SER A 190 -3.04 -4.63 -31.22
N ASN A 191 -4.25 -4.98 -30.78
CA ASN A 191 -5.46 -4.86 -31.58
C ASN A 191 -5.81 -3.39 -31.89
N TRP A 192 -5.60 -2.48 -30.94
CA TRP A 192 -5.91 -1.07 -31.12
C TRP A 192 -4.94 -0.37 -32.08
N ILE A 193 -3.67 -0.75 -32.06
CA ILE A 193 -2.63 -0.24 -32.97
C ILE A 193 -2.73 -0.89 -34.36
N GLY A 194 -3.49 -1.99 -34.47
CA GLY A 194 -3.64 -2.72 -35.74
C GLY A 194 -2.43 -3.56 -36.11
N THR A 195 -1.64 -3.94 -35.12
CA THR A 195 -0.56 -4.92 -35.30
C THR A 195 -1.17 -6.32 -35.30
N ASP A 196 -1.39 -6.88 -36.49
CA ASP A 196 -1.61 -8.31 -36.65
C ASP A 196 -0.42 -9.04 -36.05
N ASP A 197 -0.68 -9.98 -35.10
CA ASP A 197 0.34 -10.84 -34.46
C ASP A 197 1.19 -11.66 -35.46
N ASN A 198 0.88 -11.57 -36.78
CA ASN A 198 1.58 -12.28 -37.88
C ASN A 198 2.55 -11.42 -38.70
N LYS A 199 2.79 -10.17 -38.35
CA LYS A 199 3.88 -9.39 -38.92
C LYS A 199 5.01 -9.20 -37.91
N ALA A 200 5.72 -10.27 -37.64
CA ALA A 200 7.11 -10.18 -37.17
C ALA A 200 7.91 -9.49 -38.27
N SER A 201 8.30 -8.23 -38.07
CA SER A 201 9.51 -7.57 -38.55
C SER A 201 9.34 -6.07 -38.74
N THR A 202 9.33 -5.36 -37.67
CA THR A 202 10.16 -4.17 -37.49
C THR A 202 10.49 -4.15 -36.01
N ASP A 203 11.78 -4.13 -35.70
CA ASP A 203 12.27 -4.09 -34.32
C ASP A 203 11.65 -2.90 -33.59
N GLN A 204 10.51 -3.13 -32.94
CA GLN A 204 9.93 -2.16 -32.03
C GLN A 204 10.73 -2.24 -30.73
N ILE A 205 11.62 -1.28 -30.57
CA ILE A 205 12.43 -1.18 -29.35
C ILE A 205 11.61 -0.46 -28.29
N VAL A 206 11.29 -1.15 -27.20
CA VAL A 206 10.72 -0.53 -26.01
C VAL A 206 11.86 -0.27 -25.03
N SER A 207 12.15 1.00 -24.79
CA SER A 207 13.17 1.42 -23.83
C SER A 207 12.52 1.85 -22.52
N LEU A 208 12.91 1.20 -21.43
CA LEU A 208 12.52 1.62 -20.07
C LEU A 208 13.59 2.60 -19.54
N ILE A 209 13.21 3.84 -19.35
CA ILE A 209 14.13 4.91 -18.97
C ILE A 209 13.82 5.39 -17.55
N GLY A 210 14.84 5.35 -16.68
CA GLY A 210 14.79 6.01 -15.39
C GLY A 210 15.16 7.49 -15.54
N THR A 211 14.26 8.39 -15.18
CA THR A 211 14.48 9.84 -15.32
C THR A 211 15.18 10.49 -14.12
N GLY A 212 15.48 9.73 -13.05
CA GLY A 212 15.99 10.31 -11.82
C GLY A 212 14.93 11.16 -11.09
N MET A 213 15.37 12.05 -10.24
CA MET A 213 14.50 12.97 -9.48
C MET A 213 14.51 14.39 -10.05
N SER A 214 15.43 14.70 -10.98
CA SER A 214 15.59 16.00 -11.64
C SER A 214 16.21 15.83 -13.03
N SER A 215 16.05 16.82 -13.89
CA SER A 215 16.51 16.80 -15.30
C SER A 215 18.04 16.65 -15.45
N ASP A 216 18.82 17.06 -14.47
CA ASP A 216 20.27 16.93 -14.44
C ASP A 216 20.77 15.52 -14.09
N GLN A 217 19.87 14.62 -13.69
CA GLN A 217 20.18 13.21 -13.40
C GLN A 217 19.93 12.28 -14.60
N LEU A 218 19.49 12.83 -15.71
CA LEU A 218 19.29 12.07 -16.92
C LEU A 218 20.64 11.64 -17.52
N THR A 219 20.83 10.34 -17.78
CA THR A 219 22.04 9.88 -18.45
C THR A 219 22.04 10.28 -19.93
N LEU A 220 23.23 10.40 -20.54
CA LEU A 220 23.34 10.70 -21.96
C LEU A 220 22.65 9.64 -22.84
N GLU A 221 22.62 8.40 -22.40
CA GLU A 221 21.94 7.31 -23.09
C GLU A 221 20.43 7.46 -23.00
N ALA A 222 19.90 7.80 -21.82
CA ALA A 222 18.49 8.10 -21.60
C ALA A 222 18.03 9.31 -22.42
N ASP A 223 18.81 10.39 -22.46
CA ASP A 223 18.53 11.58 -23.28
C ASP A 223 18.47 11.24 -24.78
N ARG A 224 19.43 10.44 -25.27
CA ARG A 224 19.41 9.98 -26.66
C ARG A 224 18.20 9.11 -27.00
N ALA A 225 17.85 8.20 -26.09
CA ALA A 225 16.68 7.33 -26.30
C ALA A 225 15.38 8.15 -26.33
N LEU A 226 15.22 9.14 -25.44
CA LEU A 226 14.06 10.05 -25.44
C LEU A 226 13.98 10.92 -26.68
N LYS A 227 15.10 11.39 -27.21
CA LYS A 227 15.15 12.20 -28.44
C LYS A 227 14.86 11.41 -29.73
N ASN A 228 15.09 10.12 -29.71
CA ASN A 228 14.97 9.24 -30.88
C ASN A 228 13.73 8.34 -30.85
N CYS A 229 12.86 8.46 -29.86
CA CYS A 229 11.64 7.65 -29.80
C CYS A 229 10.45 8.36 -30.47
N ASP A 230 9.56 7.56 -31.04
CA ASP A 230 8.33 8.05 -31.67
C ASP A 230 7.23 8.36 -30.65
N ILE A 231 7.25 7.68 -29.50
CA ILE A 231 6.23 7.81 -28.44
C ILE A 231 6.90 7.76 -27.08
N ILE A 232 6.54 8.72 -26.21
CA ILE A 232 6.95 8.73 -24.80
C ILE A 232 5.73 8.51 -23.93
N ILE A 233 5.79 7.52 -23.04
CA ILE A 233 4.73 7.22 -22.06
C ILE A 233 5.32 7.40 -20.67
N GLY A 234 4.74 8.28 -19.87
CA GLY A 234 5.21 8.55 -18.51
C GLY A 234 4.16 9.21 -17.62
N ALA A 235 4.47 9.33 -16.34
CA ALA A 235 3.66 10.16 -15.45
C ALA A 235 3.86 11.66 -15.80
N LYS A 236 2.81 12.47 -15.64
CA LYS A 236 2.84 13.91 -15.99
C LYS A 236 4.09 14.63 -15.46
N ARG A 237 4.45 14.39 -14.18
CA ARG A 237 5.65 14.97 -13.56
C ARG A 237 6.98 14.58 -14.22
N MET A 238 7.02 13.49 -15.00
CA MET A 238 8.20 13.02 -15.70
C MET A 238 8.25 13.55 -17.14
N LEU A 239 7.11 13.98 -17.69
CA LEU A 239 6.99 14.52 -19.04
C LEU A 239 7.20 16.05 -19.07
N GLU A 240 7.15 16.70 -17.91
CA GLU A 240 7.35 18.14 -17.70
C GLU A 240 8.78 18.49 -17.22
N MET A 241 9.67 17.49 -17.11
CA MET A 241 11.10 17.67 -16.77
C MET A 241 11.91 18.03 -18.02
#